data_1432da176525b561ec468c9ef1a13f89
#
_entry.id   1432da176525b561ec468c9ef1a13f89
#
_cell.length_a   1.000
_cell.length_b   1.000
_cell.length_c   1.000
_cell.angle_alpha   90.00
_cell.angle_beta   90.00
_cell.angle_gamma   90.00
#
_symmetry.space_group_name_H-M   'P 1'
#
loop_
_entity.id
_entity.type
_entity.pdbx_description
1 polymer ?
#
loop_
_entity_poly.entity_id
_entity_poly.type
_entity_poly.pdbx_seq_one_letter_code
_entity_poly.pdbx_strand_id
1 'polypeptide(L)'
;MRSILKFFCLLLLSFSASAQNSSYLQLDALLDSMAFHNKSMASVVMTRDGKKIYEKAIGFQVIDSIAPRIATPQTRYLIGSITKTFTATMIMQLIDEGKLTTDTRLQSFFPLIQNAEKITIDMMLRHRSGIHNFTSDPTYWHTNTQAKSREKILTEFAALKSDFEPGTKSVYSNTNYVLLGYIIEKITEKSYQQNLEVCINAKTGIKNTRLAEKLDPLSNDAFSYTFTDKWEIMPQTDLNQIAAAGAIISTAEHLALFIEALFEGKLVSQQSLNQMMTIEGFLGAGLVRMPFLC
;
A
#
# COMPACT_ATOMS: atom_id res chain seq x y z
N MET A 1 -8.77 -67.56 1.23
CA MET A 1 -7.81 -66.71 0.54
C MET A 1 -8.42 -65.40 -0.02
N ARG A 2 -9.26 -64.71 0.70
CA ARG A 2 -9.89 -63.43 0.25
C ARG A 2 -9.81 -62.25 1.20
N SER A 3 -9.03 -62.38 2.28
CA SER A 3 -8.95 -61.35 3.33
C SER A 3 -7.59 -60.62 3.48
N ILE A 4 -6.59 -60.96 2.70
CA ILE A 4 -5.21 -60.38 2.80
C ILE A 4 -4.98 -59.22 1.82
N LEU A 5 -5.86 -59.05 0.81
CA LEU A 5 -5.69 -58.02 -0.24
C LEU A 5 -6.27 -56.64 0.07
N LYS A 6 -6.98 -56.47 1.18
CA LYS A 6 -7.56 -55.19 1.56
C LYS A 6 -6.72 -54.35 2.53
N PHE A 7 -5.61 -54.88 3.02
CA PHE A 7 -4.77 -54.17 4.00
C PHE A 7 -3.57 -53.44 3.35
N PHE A 8 -3.29 -53.68 2.09
CA PHE A 8 -2.10 -53.10 1.40
C PHE A 8 -2.37 -51.78 0.67
N CYS A 9 -3.62 -51.37 0.50
CA CYS A 9 -3.98 -50.09 -0.16
C CYS A 9 -4.05 -48.87 0.77
N LEU A 10 -3.96 -49.04 2.11
CA LEU A 10 -4.05 -47.92 3.06
C LEU A 10 -2.69 -47.34 3.48
N LEU A 11 -1.59 -47.94 3.06
CA LEU A 11 -0.23 -47.52 3.46
C LEU A 11 0.48 -46.61 2.45
N LEU A 12 -0.15 -46.29 1.31
CA LEU A 12 0.46 -45.47 0.26
C LEU A 12 -0.04 -44.01 0.25
N LEU A 13 -0.91 -43.61 1.17
CA LEU A 13 -1.45 -42.24 1.21
C LEU A 13 -0.78 -41.32 2.24
N SER A 14 0.24 -41.78 2.96
CA SER A 14 0.85 -40.99 4.04
C SER A 14 2.22 -40.38 3.70
N PHE A 15 2.68 -40.44 2.45
CA PHE A 15 4.00 -39.92 2.08
C PHE A 15 3.99 -38.59 1.31
N SER A 16 2.83 -38.00 1.07
CA SER A 16 2.75 -36.74 0.29
C SER A 16 2.84 -35.46 1.11
N ALA A 17 2.85 -35.51 2.43
CA ALA A 17 2.84 -34.32 3.28
C ALA A 17 4.25 -33.82 3.68
N SER A 18 5.32 -34.59 3.48
CA SER A 18 6.66 -34.24 3.95
C SER A 18 7.56 -33.59 2.90
N ALA A 19 7.19 -33.59 1.62
CA ALA A 19 8.02 -33.04 0.55
C ALA A 19 7.90 -31.52 0.37
N GLN A 20 6.92 -30.89 0.97
CA GLN A 20 6.64 -29.44 0.80
C GLN A 20 7.48 -28.55 1.73
N ASN A 21 8.08 -29.10 2.78
CA ASN A 21 8.81 -28.32 3.79
C ASN A 21 10.30 -28.08 3.51
N SER A 22 10.91 -28.74 2.51
CA SER A 22 12.34 -28.55 2.24
C SER A 22 12.67 -27.40 1.29
N SER A 23 11.69 -26.90 0.55
CA SER A 23 11.91 -25.92 -0.52
C SER A 23 12.28 -24.52 -0.03
N TYR A 24 12.01 -24.16 1.23
CA TYR A 24 12.19 -22.80 1.76
C TYR A 24 13.14 -22.72 2.95
N LEU A 25 13.90 -23.79 3.28
CA LEU A 25 14.81 -23.81 4.41
C LEU A 25 15.86 -22.69 4.40
N GLN A 26 16.37 -22.34 3.22
CA GLN A 26 17.33 -21.24 3.11
C GLN A 26 16.67 -19.88 3.37
N LEU A 27 15.43 -19.68 2.91
CA LEU A 27 14.65 -18.47 3.18
C LEU A 27 14.31 -18.39 4.67
N ASP A 28 13.91 -19.50 5.28
CA ASP A 28 13.67 -19.58 6.72
C ASP A 28 14.90 -19.19 7.52
N ALA A 29 16.07 -19.78 7.21
CA ALA A 29 17.32 -19.49 7.87
C ALA A 29 17.74 -18.02 7.71
N LEU A 30 17.53 -17.43 6.51
CA LEU A 30 17.80 -16.02 6.26
C LEU A 30 16.90 -15.12 7.14
N LEU A 31 15.59 -15.36 7.13
CA LEU A 31 14.64 -14.57 7.90
C LEU A 31 14.89 -14.69 9.41
N ASP A 32 15.16 -15.88 9.90
CA ASP A 32 15.51 -16.11 11.32
C ASP A 32 16.81 -15.39 11.69
N SER A 33 17.84 -15.44 10.83
CA SER A 33 19.06 -14.68 11.01
C SER A 33 18.83 -13.16 11.04
N MET A 34 17.97 -12.65 10.15
CA MET A 34 17.61 -11.22 10.14
C MET A 34 16.91 -10.81 11.45
N ALA A 35 16.01 -11.63 11.97
CA ALA A 35 15.35 -11.38 13.25
C ALA A 35 16.33 -11.44 14.41
N PHE A 36 17.17 -12.47 14.47
CA PHE A 36 18.16 -12.67 15.52
C PHE A 36 19.16 -11.51 15.62
N HIS A 37 19.57 -10.96 14.49
CA HIS A 37 20.51 -9.84 14.44
C HIS A 37 19.81 -8.46 14.43
N ASN A 38 18.53 -8.38 14.76
CA ASN A 38 17.75 -7.14 14.78
C ASN A 38 17.78 -6.35 13.45
N LYS A 39 17.82 -7.07 12.30
CA LYS A 39 17.88 -6.45 10.98
C LYS A 39 16.51 -6.16 10.38
N SER A 40 15.47 -6.87 10.85
CA SER A 40 14.11 -6.71 10.33
C SER A 40 13.05 -7.21 11.29
N MET A 41 11.88 -6.60 11.21
CA MET A 41 10.59 -7.06 11.72
C MET A 41 9.63 -7.02 10.55
N ALA A 42 9.12 -8.16 10.11
CA ALA A 42 8.35 -8.24 8.87
C ALA A 42 7.43 -9.46 8.81
N SER A 43 6.43 -9.39 7.95
CA SER A 43 5.70 -10.56 7.45
C SER A 43 5.99 -10.74 5.97
N VAL A 44 6.25 -11.97 5.58
CA VAL A 44 6.55 -12.36 4.19
C VAL A 44 5.50 -13.35 3.73
N VAL A 45 4.98 -13.16 2.54
CA VAL A 45 4.12 -14.10 1.85
C VAL A 45 4.64 -14.31 0.43
N MET A 46 4.54 -15.53 -0.07
CA MET A 46 4.74 -15.84 -1.48
C MET A 46 3.50 -16.54 -2.01
N THR A 47 3.06 -16.08 -3.16
CA THR A 47 1.93 -16.68 -3.88
C THR A 47 2.38 -17.16 -5.25
N ARG A 48 1.69 -18.17 -5.77
CA ARG A 48 1.84 -18.67 -7.13
C ARG A 48 0.48 -19.14 -7.62
N ASP A 49 0.04 -18.62 -8.75
CA ASP A 49 -1.23 -18.97 -9.38
C ASP A 49 -2.42 -18.80 -8.39
N GLY A 50 -2.45 -17.67 -7.67
CA GLY A 50 -3.47 -17.35 -6.67
C GLY A 50 -3.42 -18.20 -5.39
N LYS A 51 -2.39 -19.02 -5.20
CA LYS A 51 -2.23 -19.87 -4.02
C LYS A 51 -1.05 -19.42 -3.18
N LYS A 52 -1.25 -19.32 -1.87
CA LYS A 52 -0.17 -19.09 -0.93
C LYS A 52 0.72 -20.33 -0.85
N ILE A 53 2.01 -20.18 -1.14
CA ILE A 53 3.01 -21.25 -1.12
C ILE A 53 4.03 -21.10 0.00
N TYR A 54 4.13 -19.88 0.58
CA TYR A 54 5.00 -19.60 1.73
C TYR A 54 4.43 -18.47 2.57
N GLU A 55 4.60 -18.55 3.87
CA GLU A 55 4.21 -17.51 4.81
C GLU A 55 5.07 -17.57 6.06
N LYS A 56 5.64 -16.43 6.46
CA LYS A 56 6.42 -16.32 7.71
C LYS A 56 6.37 -14.89 8.24
N ALA A 57 6.32 -14.75 9.55
CA ALA A 57 6.53 -13.48 10.23
C ALA A 57 7.75 -13.57 11.15
N ILE A 58 8.50 -12.47 11.25
CA ILE A 58 9.70 -12.36 12.07
C ILE A 58 9.68 -11.08 12.89
N GLY A 59 10.31 -11.12 14.07
CA GLY A 59 10.42 -9.99 14.98
C GLY A 59 9.12 -9.68 15.70
N PHE A 60 8.86 -8.42 15.97
CA PHE A 60 7.80 -7.97 16.84
C PHE A 60 6.78 -7.11 16.11
N GLN A 61 5.53 -7.25 16.49
CA GLN A 61 4.44 -6.32 16.21
C GLN A 61 4.55 -5.09 17.12
N VAL A 62 4.82 -5.35 18.40
CA VAL A 62 5.02 -4.34 19.44
C VAL A 62 6.21 -4.76 20.30
N ILE A 63 7.17 -3.84 20.45
CA ILE A 63 8.26 -3.95 21.42
C ILE A 63 7.84 -3.16 22.65
N ASP A 64 7.42 -3.88 23.67
CA ASP A 64 7.08 -3.33 24.98
C ASP A 64 7.93 -4.05 26.01
N SER A 65 8.49 -3.31 26.97
CA SER A 65 9.31 -3.88 28.05
C SER A 65 8.54 -4.82 28.98
N ILE A 66 7.21 -4.68 29.05
CA ILE A 66 6.34 -5.46 29.94
C ILE A 66 5.64 -6.60 29.18
N ALA A 67 5.14 -6.34 27.96
CA ALA A 67 4.35 -7.29 27.19
C ALA A 67 4.66 -7.21 25.69
N PRO A 68 5.86 -7.64 25.25
CA PRO A 68 6.19 -7.64 23.83
C PRO A 68 5.27 -8.58 23.06
N ARG A 69 4.88 -8.18 21.85
CA ARG A 69 4.06 -9.01 20.95
C ARG A 69 4.85 -9.39 19.74
N ILE A 70 4.92 -10.69 19.49
CA ILE A 70 5.57 -11.24 18.30
C ILE A 70 4.71 -10.93 17.07
N ALA A 71 5.34 -10.59 15.96
CA ALA A 71 4.67 -10.45 14.68
C ALA A 71 4.13 -11.80 14.21
N THR A 72 2.97 -11.77 13.59
CA THR A 72 2.31 -12.94 12.97
C THR A 72 2.02 -12.65 11.52
N PRO A 73 1.69 -13.65 10.69
CA PRO A 73 1.22 -13.41 9.33
C PRO A 73 0.01 -12.47 9.24
N GLN A 74 -0.81 -12.42 10.31
CA GLN A 74 -1.98 -11.56 10.41
C GLN A 74 -1.66 -10.15 10.92
N THR A 75 -0.41 -9.87 11.27
CA THR A 75 0.02 -8.53 11.68
C THR A 75 -0.18 -7.56 10.53
N ARG A 76 -0.83 -6.43 10.82
CA ARG A 76 -1.04 -5.36 9.88
C ARG A 76 0.01 -4.28 10.04
N TYR A 77 0.50 -3.80 8.93
CA TYR A 77 1.51 -2.75 8.86
C TYR A 77 0.96 -1.55 8.12
N LEU A 78 1.34 -0.34 8.52
CA LEU A 78 1.22 0.83 7.64
C LEU A 78 2.06 0.55 6.39
N ILE A 79 1.40 0.45 5.23
CA ILE A 79 2.06 0.07 3.98
C ILE A 79 2.71 1.26 3.26
N GLY A 80 2.65 2.44 3.89
CA GLY A 80 3.27 3.64 3.35
C GLY A 80 2.83 3.90 1.92
N SER A 81 3.77 4.22 1.07
CA SER A 81 3.48 4.61 -0.32
C SER A 81 2.90 3.52 -1.22
N ILE A 82 2.85 2.25 -0.80
CA ILE A 82 2.05 1.22 -1.49
C ILE A 82 0.56 1.65 -1.53
N THR A 83 0.09 2.44 -0.57
CA THR A 83 -1.23 3.09 -0.57
C THR A 83 -1.56 3.75 -1.91
N LYS A 84 -0.56 4.32 -2.59
CA LYS A 84 -0.75 5.01 -3.86
C LYS A 84 -1.24 4.11 -4.98
N THR A 85 -0.85 2.84 -4.98
CA THR A 85 -1.36 1.88 -5.95
C THR A 85 -2.86 1.65 -5.77
N PHE A 86 -3.33 1.58 -4.52
CA PHE A 86 -4.77 1.50 -4.21
C PHE A 86 -5.51 2.75 -4.68
N THR A 87 -4.98 3.93 -4.37
CA THR A 87 -5.56 5.21 -4.81
C THR A 87 -5.62 5.32 -6.32
N ALA A 88 -4.54 4.99 -7.03
CA ALA A 88 -4.50 4.99 -8.49
C ALA A 88 -5.51 3.98 -9.08
N THR A 89 -5.64 2.79 -8.50
CA THR A 89 -6.63 1.80 -8.91
C THR A 89 -8.06 2.37 -8.82
N MET A 90 -8.42 3.03 -7.73
CA MET A 90 -9.74 3.66 -7.57
C MET A 90 -9.95 4.84 -8.54
N ILE A 91 -8.93 5.64 -8.84
CA ILE A 91 -9.01 6.69 -9.88
C ILE A 91 -9.25 6.05 -11.25
N MET A 92 -8.53 4.97 -11.60
CA MET A 92 -8.72 4.28 -12.87
C MET A 92 -10.12 3.66 -12.99
N GLN A 93 -10.69 3.17 -11.88
CA GLN A 93 -12.08 2.69 -11.87
C GLN A 93 -13.08 3.84 -12.18
N LEU A 94 -12.86 5.02 -11.62
CA LEU A 94 -13.68 6.20 -11.96
C LEU A 94 -13.54 6.61 -13.42
N ILE A 95 -12.36 6.40 -14.02
CA ILE A 95 -12.13 6.62 -15.46
C ILE A 95 -12.86 5.55 -16.29
N ASP A 96 -12.78 4.28 -15.91
CA ASP A 96 -13.50 3.17 -16.56
C ASP A 96 -15.03 3.38 -16.49
N GLU A 97 -15.52 3.99 -15.41
CA GLU A 97 -16.94 4.33 -15.23
C GLU A 97 -17.36 5.62 -15.96
N GLY A 98 -16.44 6.32 -16.64
CA GLY A 98 -16.71 7.58 -17.34
C GLY A 98 -16.99 8.79 -16.43
N LYS A 99 -16.73 8.66 -15.12
CA LYS A 99 -16.91 9.74 -14.11
C LYS A 99 -15.74 10.72 -14.08
N LEU A 100 -14.61 10.32 -14.63
CA LEU A 100 -13.37 11.07 -14.68
C LEU A 100 -12.65 10.76 -15.98
N THR A 101 -11.73 11.64 -16.41
CA THR A 101 -10.80 11.35 -17.50
C THR A 101 -9.38 11.69 -17.08
N THR A 102 -8.38 11.11 -17.76
CA THR A 102 -6.97 11.46 -17.55
C THR A 102 -6.69 12.95 -17.75
N ASP A 103 -7.46 13.61 -18.65
CA ASP A 103 -7.32 15.03 -19.01
C ASP A 103 -8.14 15.96 -18.12
N THR A 104 -8.97 15.43 -17.22
CA THR A 104 -9.72 16.26 -16.27
C THR A 104 -8.77 17.13 -15.47
N ARG A 105 -9.07 18.45 -15.42
CA ARG A 105 -8.22 19.44 -14.76
C ARG A 105 -8.47 19.50 -13.26
N LEU A 106 -7.39 19.69 -12.51
CA LEU A 106 -7.42 19.82 -11.04
C LEU A 106 -8.33 20.97 -10.60
N GLN A 107 -8.40 22.06 -11.38
CA GLN A 107 -9.25 23.22 -11.07
C GLN A 107 -10.73 22.89 -10.88
N SER A 108 -11.24 21.80 -11.48
CA SER A 108 -12.62 21.34 -11.31
C SER A 108 -12.91 20.92 -9.86
N PHE A 109 -11.88 20.61 -9.09
CA PHE A 109 -11.97 20.14 -7.71
C PHE A 109 -11.32 21.09 -6.70
N PHE A 110 -10.17 21.66 -7.04
CA PHE A 110 -9.34 22.48 -6.17
C PHE A 110 -8.75 23.69 -6.91
N PRO A 111 -9.59 24.71 -7.26
CA PRO A 111 -9.18 25.85 -8.07
C PRO A 111 -8.14 26.76 -7.41
N LEU A 112 -7.96 26.64 -6.06
CA LEU A 112 -6.98 27.45 -5.31
C LEU A 112 -5.57 26.88 -5.34
N ILE A 113 -5.36 25.65 -5.84
CA ILE A 113 -4.03 25.08 -6.02
C ILE A 113 -3.35 25.77 -7.20
N GLN A 114 -2.10 26.18 -7.02
CA GLN A 114 -1.33 26.85 -8.07
C GLN A 114 -1.26 25.98 -9.34
N ASN A 115 -1.48 26.57 -10.51
CA ASN A 115 -1.53 25.92 -11.82
C ASN A 115 -2.63 24.84 -11.98
N ALA A 116 -3.68 24.86 -11.15
CA ALA A 116 -4.75 23.85 -11.19
C ALA A 116 -5.43 23.78 -12.57
N GLU A 117 -5.46 24.88 -13.33
CA GLU A 117 -6.00 24.96 -14.69
C GLU A 117 -5.14 24.22 -15.73
N LYS A 118 -3.88 23.93 -15.42
CA LYS A 118 -2.95 23.20 -16.31
C LYS A 118 -2.77 21.74 -15.88
N ILE A 119 -2.91 21.47 -14.60
CA ILE A 119 -2.66 20.15 -14.01
C ILE A 119 -3.80 19.20 -14.35
N THR A 120 -3.46 18.03 -14.90
CA THR A 120 -4.42 16.94 -15.18
C THR A 120 -4.33 15.83 -14.17
N ILE A 121 -5.35 14.96 -14.13
CA ILE A 121 -5.35 13.72 -13.33
C ILE A 121 -4.15 12.83 -13.70
N ASP A 122 -3.83 12.68 -15.01
CA ASP A 122 -2.64 11.92 -15.43
C ASP A 122 -1.35 12.50 -14.86
N MET A 123 -1.18 13.82 -14.90
CA MET A 123 0.00 14.49 -14.34
C MET A 123 0.13 14.24 -12.83
N MET A 124 -0.98 14.19 -12.09
CA MET A 124 -0.97 13.89 -10.66
C MET A 124 -0.58 12.44 -10.39
N LEU A 125 -1.19 11.48 -11.12
CA LEU A 125 -0.91 10.05 -10.99
C LEU A 125 0.57 9.73 -11.23
N ARG A 126 1.21 10.42 -12.20
CA ARG A 126 2.60 10.22 -12.64
C ARG A 126 3.60 11.19 -12.01
N HIS A 127 3.18 11.96 -11.01
CA HIS A 127 4.03 12.95 -10.33
C HIS A 127 4.62 14.01 -11.28
N ARG A 128 3.84 14.42 -12.31
CA ARG A 128 4.21 15.43 -13.30
C ARG A 128 3.47 16.76 -13.10
N SER A 129 2.75 16.91 -12.01
CA SER A 129 1.92 18.10 -11.73
C SER A 129 2.71 19.36 -11.40
N GLY A 130 3.95 19.24 -10.92
CA GLY A 130 4.70 20.34 -10.33
C GLY A 130 4.25 20.75 -8.93
N ILE A 131 3.22 20.12 -8.36
CA ILE A 131 2.77 20.42 -6.99
C ILE A 131 3.85 20.02 -5.99
N HIS A 132 4.27 20.98 -5.15
CA HIS A 132 5.28 20.76 -4.13
C HIS A 132 4.92 19.59 -3.20
N ASN A 133 5.92 18.80 -2.84
CA ASN A 133 5.75 17.70 -1.90
C ASN A 133 5.80 18.21 -0.47
N PHE A 134 4.65 18.37 0.19
CA PHE A 134 4.56 18.91 1.56
C PHE A 134 5.40 18.15 2.59
N THR A 135 5.70 16.86 2.35
CA THR A 135 6.54 16.05 3.25
C THR A 135 8.03 16.32 3.08
N SER A 136 8.42 17.13 2.08
CA SER A 136 9.81 17.60 1.88
C SER A 136 10.14 18.86 2.68
N ASP A 137 9.11 19.51 3.23
CA ASP A 137 9.34 20.69 4.08
C ASP A 137 9.99 20.27 5.40
N PRO A 138 11.06 20.95 5.84
CA PRO A 138 11.71 20.65 7.12
C PRO A 138 10.73 20.71 8.30
N THR A 139 9.74 21.60 8.25
CA THR A 139 8.71 21.77 9.28
C THR A 139 7.76 20.58 9.39
N TYR A 140 7.61 19.78 8.31
CA TYR A 140 6.74 18.60 8.32
C TYR A 140 7.12 17.63 9.44
N TRP A 141 8.40 17.32 9.57
CA TRP A 141 8.90 16.36 10.57
C TRP A 141 8.73 16.82 12.02
N HIS A 142 8.54 18.14 12.24
CA HIS A 142 8.23 18.70 13.56
C HIS A 142 6.74 18.79 13.86
N THR A 143 5.89 18.72 12.82
CA THR A 143 4.45 18.94 12.96
C THR A 143 3.61 17.76 12.49
N ASN A 144 4.21 16.72 11.93
CA ASN A 144 3.50 15.57 11.36
C ASN A 144 2.70 14.75 12.37
N THR A 145 2.97 14.87 13.67
CA THR A 145 2.21 14.23 14.75
C THR A 145 1.01 15.06 15.23
N GLN A 146 0.90 16.31 14.77
CA GLN A 146 -0.18 17.21 15.16
C GLN A 146 -1.41 16.97 14.29
N ALA A 147 -2.57 16.79 14.93
CA ALA A 147 -3.82 16.62 14.22
C ALA A 147 -4.16 17.84 13.35
N LYS A 148 -4.48 17.60 12.09
CA LYS A 148 -4.93 18.65 11.15
C LYS A 148 -6.26 18.28 10.54
N SER A 149 -7.17 19.27 10.45
CA SER A 149 -8.40 19.10 9.70
C SER A 149 -8.11 19.10 8.17
N ARG A 150 -9.03 18.53 7.39
CA ARG A 150 -8.96 18.58 5.91
C ARG A 150 -8.86 20.01 5.38
N GLU A 151 -9.63 20.93 5.95
CA GLU A 151 -9.64 22.34 5.54
C GLU A 151 -8.27 22.98 5.79
N LYS A 152 -7.63 22.67 6.90
CA LYS A 152 -6.29 23.14 7.23
C LYS A 152 -5.26 22.58 6.23
N ILE A 153 -5.32 21.29 5.92
CA ILE A 153 -4.44 20.63 4.94
C ILE A 153 -4.60 21.28 3.57
N LEU A 154 -5.86 21.48 3.10
CA LEU A 154 -6.12 22.10 1.80
C LEU A 154 -5.65 23.56 1.75
N THR A 155 -5.80 24.31 2.86
CA THR A 155 -5.29 25.70 2.96
C THR A 155 -3.76 25.72 2.87
N GLU A 156 -3.08 24.79 3.54
CA GLU A 156 -1.62 24.65 3.45
C GLU A 156 -1.20 24.30 2.02
N PHE A 157 -1.88 23.35 1.36
CA PHE A 157 -1.57 22.98 -0.02
C PHE A 157 -1.80 24.12 -1.02
N ALA A 158 -2.83 24.93 -0.82
CA ALA A 158 -3.10 26.11 -1.66
C ALA A 158 -2.03 27.20 -1.51
N ALA A 159 -1.33 27.24 -0.39
CA ALA A 159 -0.23 28.18 -0.14
C ALA A 159 1.13 27.70 -0.69
N LEU A 160 1.25 26.42 -1.07
CA LEU A 160 2.49 25.88 -1.63
C LEU A 160 2.76 26.46 -3.02
N LYS A 161 4.00 26.81 -3.28
CA LYS A 161 4.46 27.19 -4.62
C LYS A 161 4.76 25.94 -5.43
N SER A 162 4.47 26.00 -6.73
CA SER A 162 4.82 24.93 -7.66
C SER A 162 6.34 24.81 -7.81
N ASP A 163 6.87 23.59 -7.78
CA ASP A 163 8.32 23.34 -7.95
C ASP A 163 8.76 23.47 -9.41
N PHE A 164 7.85 23.23 -10.36
CA PHE A 164 8.11 23.31 -11.80
C PHE A 164 6.81 23.44 -12.59
N GLU A 165 6.91 23.83 -13.84
CA GLU A 165 5.76 23.93 -14.75
C GLU A 165 5.15 22.54 -15.01
N PRO A 166 3.82 22.37 -14.85
CA PRO A 166 3.13 21.10 -15.07
C PRO A 166 3.50 20.41 -16.39
N GLY A 167 3.75 19.11 -16.33
CA GLY A 167 4.09 18.30 -17.49
C GLY A 167 5.57 18.28 -17.89
N THR A 168 6.43 19.18 -17.35
CA THR A 168 7.82 19.30 -17.80
C THR A 168 8.80 18.33 -17.14
N LYS A 169 8.48 17.84 -15.93
CA LYS A 169 9.31 16.92 -15.14
C LYS A 169 8.44 15.91 -14.41
N SER A 170 9.06 14.85 -13.91
CA SER A 170 8.44 13.91 -12.97
C SER A 170 9.21 13.96 -11.66
N VAL A 171 8.58 14.48 -10.60
CA VAL A 171 9.13 14.58 -9.25
C VAL A 171 8.10 14.13 -8.24
N TYR A 172 8.47 13.14 -7.45
CA TYR A 172 7.58 12.52 -6.48
C TYR A 172 6.97 13.55 -5.51
N SER A 173 5.64 13.51 -5.36
CA SER A 173 4.91 14.39 -4.44
C SER A 173 3.74 13.65 -3.79
N ASN A 174 3.75 13.57 -2.46
CA ASN A 174 2.64 13.03 -1.68
C ASN A 174 1.39 13.88 -1.81
N THR A 175 1.53 15.19 -1.99
CA THR A 175 0.43 16.14 -2.16
C THR A 175 -0.51 15.71 -3.28
N ASN A 176 0.04 15.19 -4.41
CA ASN A 176 -0.78 14.67 -5.51
C ASN A 176 -1.77 13.60 -5.03
N TYR A 177 -1.28 12.63 -4.26
CA TYR A 177 -2.10 11.48 -3.88
C TYR A 177 -3.07 11.77 -2.74
N VAL A 178 -2.74 12.70 -1.85
CA VAL A 178 -3.73 13.23 -0.89
C VAL A 178 -4.89 13.89 -1.64
N LEU A 179 -4.59 14.76 -2.62
CA LEU A 179 -5.61 15.41 -3.45
C LEU A 179 -6.40 14.40 -4.29
N LEU A 180 -5.77 13.37 -4.87
CA LEU A 180 -6.46 12.30 -5.60
C LEU A 180 -7.44 11.54 -4.69
N GLY A 181 -7.07 11.29 -3.43
CA GLY A 181 -8.00 10.72 -2.46
C GLY A 181 -9.22 11.61 -2.22
N TYR A 182 -9.02 12.91 -2.07
CA TYR A 182 -10.13 13.86 -1.91
C TYR A 182 -10.99 13.98 -3.19
N ILE A 183 -10.40 13.81 -4.39
CA ILE A 183 -11.15 13.75 -5.64
C ILE A 183 -12.06 12.52 -5.69
N ILE A 184 -11.55 11.33 -5.29
CA ILE A 184 -12.36 10.12 -5.17
C ILE A 184 -13.59 10.39 -4.29
N GLU A 185 -13.37 10.96 -3.10
CA GLU A 185 -14.47 11.25 -2.17
C GLU A 185 -15.47 12.28 -2.71
N LYS A 186 -15.01 13.32 -3.42
CA LYS A 186 -15.88 14.31 -4.04
C LYS A 186 -16.76 13.74 -5.14
N ILE A 187 -16.22 12.81 -5.96
CA ILE A 187 -16.97 12.20 -7.07
C ILE A 187 -17.97 11.16 -6.56
N THR A 188 -17.58 10.40 -5.55
CA THR A 188 -18.38 9.27 -5.07
C THR A 188 -19.32 9.63 -3.94
N GLU A 189 -19.14 10.79 -3.29
CA GLU A 189 -19.83 11.23 -2.07
C GLU A 189 -19.68 10.23 -0.90
N LYS A 190 -18.62 9.40 -0.94
CA LYS A 190 -18.27 8.43 0.08
C LYS A 190 -16.88 8.71 0.64
N SER A 191 -16.63 8.32 1.89
CA SER A 191 -15.29 8.43 2.46
C SER A 191 -14.29 7.55 1.68
N TYR A 192 -12.99 7.85 1.79
CA TYR A 192 -11.93 7.02 1.19
C TYR A 192 -12.01 5.57 1.67
N GLN A 193 -12.29 5.35 2.97
CA GLN A 193 -12.49 4.01 3.53
C GLN A 193 -13.67 3.27 2.87
N GLN A 194 -14.80 3.94 2.68
CA GLN A 194 -15.95 3.34 2.02
C GLN A 194 -15.65 2.99 0.55
N ASN A 195 -14.89 3.84 -0.15
CA ASN A 195 -14.44 3.55 -1.51
C ASN A 195 -13.47 2.36 -1.53
N LEU A 196 -12.51 2.29 -0.62
CA LEU A 196 -11.58 1.16 -0.49
C LEU A 196 -12.35 -0.15 -0.29
N GLU A 197 -13.38 -0.15 0.56
CA GLU A 197 -14.21 -1.32 0.82
C GLU A 197 -14.96 -1.80 -0.42
N VAL A 198 -15.66 -0.88 -1.10
CA VAL A 198 -16.52 -1.24 -2.26
C VAL A 198 -15.68 -1.54 -3.50
N CYS A 199 -14.66 -0.72 -3.76
CA CYS A 199 -13.92 -0.75 -5.01
C CYS A 199 -12.83 -1.83 -5.04
N ILE A 200 -12.29 -2.22 -3.89
CA ILE A 200 -11.15 -3.14 -3.79
C ILE A 200 -11.49 -4.32 -2.89
N ASN A 201 -11.77 -4.09 -1.59
CA ASN A 201 -11.90 -5.16 -0.61
C ASN A 201 -12.99 -6.17 -0.98
N ALA A 202 -14.17 -5.69 -1.33
CA ALA A 202 -15.30 -6.55 -1.70
C ALA A 202 -15.02 -7.36 -2.98
N LYS A 203 -14.24 -6.81 -3.93
CA LYS A 203 -13.90 -7.48 -5.19
C LYS A 203 -12.80 -8.53 -5.04
N THR A 204 -11.93 -8.38 -4.04
CA THR A 204 -10.74 -9.23 -3.83
C THR A 204 -10.88 -10.19 -2.65
N GLY A 205 -11.92 -10.03 -1.83
CA GLY A 205 -12.09 -10.79 -0.58
C GLY A 205 -11.18 -10.36 0.56
N ILE A 206 -10.47 -9.26 0.42
CA ILE A 206 -9.59 -8.69 1.45
C ILE A 206 -10.44 -8.14 2.60
N LYS A 207 -10.09 -8.51 3.86
CA LYS A 207 -10.88 -8.12 5.04
C LYS A 207 -10.13 -7.23 6.04
N ASN A 208 -8.80 -7.24 6.01
CA ASN A 208 -7.95 -6.56 6.99
C ASN A 208 -7.15 -5.40 6.38
N THR A 209 -7.63 -4.84 5.26
CA THR A 209 -7.04 -3.67 4.61
C THR A 209 -7.98 -2.49 4.81
N ARG A 210 -7.48 -1.44 5.44
CA ARG A 210 -8.27 -0.26 5.76
C ARG A 210 -7.42 1.01 5.75
N LEU A 211 -8.07 2.16 5.61
CA LEU A 211 -7.42 3.43 5.96
C LEU A 211 -7.27 3.48 7.49
N ALA A 212 -6.08 3.72 7.98
CA ALA A 212 -5.85 3.87 9.42
C ALA A 212 -6.03 5.33 9.83
N GLU A 213 -6.78 5.55 10.89
CA GLU A 213 -6.83 6.83 11.60
C GLU A 213 -5.82 6.84 12.76
N LYS A 214 -5.74 5.71 13.44
CA LYS A 214 -4.79 5.43 14.53
C LYS A 214 -4.42 3.96 14.51
N LEU A 215 -3.18 3.64 14.86
CA LEU A 215 -2.75 2.26 15.04
C LEU A 215 -3.26 1.73 16.38
N ASP A 216 -3.79 0.51 16.35
CA ASP A 216 -4.23 -0.22 17.54
C ASP A 216 -3.49 -1.58 17.62
N PRO A 217 -2.44 -1.65 18.44
CA PRO A 217 -1.70 -2.90 18.61
C PRO A 217 -2.55 -4.03 19.19
N LEU A 218 -3.63 -3.73 19.92
CA LEU A 218 -4.54 -4.75 20.44
C LEU A 218 -5.31 -5.45 19.31
N SER A 219 -5.45 -4.76 18.18
CA SER A 219 -6.11 -5.27 16.97
C SER A 219 -5.13 -5.79 15.92
N ASN A 220 -3.93 -6.20 16.27
CA ASN A 220 -2.86 -6.68 15.38
C ASN A 220 -2.21 -5.60 14.49
N ASP A 221 -2.32 -4.32 14.81
CA ASP A 221 -1.57 -3.29 14.12
C ASP A 221 -0.14 -3.20 14.67
N ALA A 222 0.86 -3.22 13.80
CA ALA A 222 2.25 -3.01 14.20
C ALA A 222 2.56 -1.52 14.36
N PHE A 223 3.36 -1.18 15.35
CA PHE A 223 3.99 0.13 15.41
C PHE A 223 5.18 0.23 14.47
N SER A 224 5.55 1.44 14.11
CA SER A 224 6.78 1.74 13.36
C SER A 224 7.95 1.95 14.32
N TYR A 225 9.09 1.41 13.95
CA TYR A 225 10.33 1.50 14.73
C TYR A 225 11.49 1.95 13.86
N THR A 226 12.44 2.64 14.46
CA THR A 226 13.77 2.85 13.91
C THR A 226 14.79 2.05 14.73
N PHE A 227 15.86 1.61 14.09
CA PHE A 227 16.96 0.91 14.76
C PHE A 227 18.20 1.80 14.74
N THR A 228 18.67 2.14 15.94
CA THR A 228 19.97 2.77 16.17
C THR A 228 20.89 1.73 16.84
N ASP A 229 20.97 1.71 18.15
CA ASP A 229 21.56 0.63 18.94
C ASP A 229 20.53 -0.39 19.38
N LYS A 230 19.28 0.01 19.44
CA LYS A 230 18.09 -0.77 19.78
C LYS A 230 16.92 -0.28 18.93
N TRP A 231 15.85 -1.05 18.94
CA TRP A 231 14.58 -0.63 18.34
C TRP A 231 13.94 0.47 19.19
N GLU A 232 13.66 1.60 18.58
CA GLU A 232 12.98 2.74 19.20
C GLU A 232 11.69 3.02 18.46
N ILE A 233 10.60 3.16 19.21
CA ILE A 233 9.28 3.46 18.62
C ILE A 233 9.30 4.82 17.96
N MET A 234 8.80 4.90 16.74
CA MET A 234 8.62 6.17 16.06
C MET A 234 7.33 6.84 16.49
N PRO A 235 7.34 8.17 16.72
CA PRO A 235 6.10 8.91 16.93
C PRO A 235 5.12 8.66 15.80
N GLN A 236 3.86 8.41 16.15
CA GLN A 236 2.83 8.16 15.15
C GLN A 236 2.48 9.47 14.44
N THR A 237 2.69 9.50 13.13
CA THR A 237 2.23 10.59 12.27
C THR A 237 0.70 10.68 12.33
N ASP A 238 0.15 11.90 12.29
CA ASP A 238 -1.28 12.10 12.04
C ASP A 238 -1.61 11.59 10.63
N LEU A 239 -2.28 10.45 10.58
CA LEU A 239 -2.54 9.72 9.35
C LEU A 239 -3.49 10.47 8.41
N ASN A 240 -4.26 11.45 8.90
CA ASN A 240 -5.06 12.34 8.06
C ASN A 240 -4.22 13.20 7.13
N GLN A 241 -2.99 13.59 7.55
CA GLN A 241 -2.12 14.41 6.71
C GLN A 241 -1.62 13.66 5.47
N ILE A 242 -1.39 12.36 5.57
CA ILE A 242 -0.91 11.53 4.45
C ILE A 242 -2.00 10.70 3.78
N ALA A 243 -3.13 10.48 4.44
CA ALA A 243 -4.36 9.84 3.95
C ALA A 243 -4.14 8.86 2.77
N ALA A 244 -4.69 9.18 1.61
CA ALA A 244 -4.60 8.41 0.37
C ALA A 244 -3.18 8.30 -0.24
N ALA A 245 -2.19 8.98 0.33
CA ALA A 245 -0.79 8.87 -0.08
C ALA A 245 0.01 7.83 0.72
N GLY A 246 -0.47 7.43 1.94
CA GLY A 246 0.36 6.60 2.79
C GLY A 246 -0.30 5.95 4.01
N ALA A 247 -1.60 6.14 4.24
CA ALA A 247 -2.24 5.74 5.51
C ALA A 247 -3.00 4.41 5.47
N ILE A 248 -2.90 3.61 4.40
CA ILE A 248 -3.47 2.27 4.41
C ILE A 248 -2.64 1.36 5.33
N ILE A 249 -3.36 0.53 6.08
CA ILE A 249 -2.82 -0.57 6.87
C ILE A 249 -3.30 -1.89 6.27
N SER A 250 -2.38 -2.87 6.15
CA SER A 250 -2.69 -4.15 5.50
C SER A 250 -1.78 -5.27 6.01
N THR A 251 -2.08 -6.52 5.66
CA THR A 251 -1.22 -7.68 5.83
C THR A 251 -0.45 -7.99 4.54
N ALA A 252 0.65 -8.75 4.65
CA ALA A 252 1.40 -9.20 3.48
C ALA A 252 0.53 -10.02 2.51
N GLU A 253 -0.33 -10.90 3.02
CA GLU A 253 -1.25 -11.71 2.20
C GLU A 253 -2.23 -10.84 1.42
N HIS A 254 -2.80 -9.82 2.06
CA HIS A 254 -3.75 -8.93 1.39
C HIS A 254 -3.10 -8.07 0.31
N LEU A 255 -1.83 -7.70 0.47
CA LEU A 255 -1.08 -7.02 -0.58
C LEU A 255 -0.87 -7.94 -1.79
N ALA A 256 -0.56 -9.22 -1.57
CA ALA A 256 -0.44 -10.19 -2.64
C ALA A 256 -1.78 -10.40 -3.39
N LEU A 257 -2.88 -10.58 -2.66
CA LEU A 257 -4.22 -10.70 -3.25
C LEU A 257 -4.62 -9.45 -4.05
N PHE A 258 -4.31 -8.27 -3.54
CA PHE A 258 -4.59 -7.02 -4.24
C PHE A 258 -3.81 -6.91 -5.56
N ILE A 259 -2.50 -7.16 -5.51
CA ILE A 259 -1.66 -6.99 -6.71
C ILE A 259 -1.98 -8.05 -7.77
N GLU A 260 -2.26 -9.30 -7.38
CA GLU A 260 -2.72 -10.35 -8.29
C GLU A 260 -4.04 -9.95 -8.95
N ALA A 261 -5.04 -9.52 -8.16
CA ALA A 261 -6.34 -9.08 -8.70
C ALA A 261 -6.21 -7.88 -9.65
N LEU A 262 -5.28 -6.96 -9.38
CA LEU A 262 -5.02 -5.82 -10.27
C LEU A 262 -4.46 -6.30 -11.61
N PHE A 263 -3.43 -7.15 -11.61
CA PHE A 263 -2.78 -7.62 -12.83
C PHE A 263 -3.61 -8.66 -13.61
N GLU A 264 -4.53 -9.34 -12.95
CA GLU A 264 -5.52 -10.23 -13.59
C GLU A 264 -6.69 -9.45 -14.22
N GLY A 265 -6.70 -8.11 -14.14
CA GLY A 265 -7.77 -7.27 -14.70
C GLY A 265 -9.10 -7.34 -13.95
N LYS A 266 -9.10 -7.82 -12.69
CA LYS A 266 -10.32 -7.91 -11.86
C LYS A 266 -10.75 -6.57 -11.29
N LEU A 267 -9.84 -5.61 -11.19
CA LEU A 267 -10.07 -4.33 -10.53
C LEU A 267 -10.30 -3.18 -11.52
N VAL A 268 -9.63 -3.18 -12.64
CA VAL A 268 -9.70 -2.13 -13.67
C VAL A 268 -9.76 -2.76 -15.06
N SER A 269 -10.18 -2.00 -16.07
CA SER A 269 -10.13 -2.45 -17.47
C SER A 269 -8.68 -2.70 -17.93
N GLN A 270 -8.52 -3.52 -18.97
CA GLN A 270 -7.19 -3.75 -19.56
C GLN A 270 -6.55 -2.45 -20.06
N GLN A 271 -7.36 -1.51 -20.57
CA GLN A 271 -6.89 -0.20 -21.00
C GLN A 271 -6.31 0.58 -19.81
N SER A 272 -7.02 0.66 -18.69
CA SER A 272 -6.57 1.33 -17.48
C SER A 272 -5.34 0.65 -16.88
N LEU A 273 -5.29 -0.68 -16.85
CA LEU A 273 -4.11 -1.41 -16.40
C LEU A 273 -2.87 -1.09 -17.27
N ASN A 274 -3.04 -1.08 -18.58
CA ASN A 274 -1.96 -0.70 -19.50
C ASN A 274 -1.49 0.75 -19.26
N GLN A 275 -2.40 1.67 -18.99
CA GLN A 275 -2.05 3.04 -18.62
C GLN A 275 -1.26 3.09 -17.29
N MET A 276 -1.66 2.32 -16.28
CA MET A 276 -0.92 2.24 -15.02
C MET A 276 0.50 1.71 -15.23
N MET A 277 0.67 0.69 -16.06
CA MET A 277 1.95 0.05 -16.38
C MET A 277 2.85 0.86 -17.34
N THR A 278 2.30 1.85 -18.03
CA THR A 278 3.09 2.75 -18.90
C THR A 278 3.91 3.67 -18.01
N ILE A 279 5.21 3.40 -17.92
CA ILE A 279 6.15 4.13 -17.05
C ILE A 279 7.11 4.93 -17.91
N GLU A 280 7.04 6.24 -17.80
CA GLU A 280 7.99 7.17 -18.38
C GLU A 280 9.08 7.48 -17.35
N GLY A 281 10.29 6.97 -17.56
CA GLY A 281 11.36 7.07 -16.59
C GLY A 281 11.22 6.06 -15.45
N PHE A 282 10.89 6.52 -14.23
CA PHE A 282 10.87 5.71 -13.01
C PHE A 282 9.46 5.57 -12.39
N LEU A 283 8.57 6.57 -12.59
CA LEU A 283 7.26 6.65 -11.97
C LEU A 283 6.14 6.45 -13.00
N GLY A 284 5.23 5.53 -12.71
CA GLY A 284 3.98 5.30 -13.43
C GLY A 284 2.77 5.78 -12.63
N ALA A 285 1.57 5.44 -13.10
CA ALA A 285 0.34 5.76 -12.40
C ALA A 285 0.13 4.82 -11.19
N GLY A 286 0.65 5.20 -10.03
CA GLY A 286 0.63 4.42 -8.80
C GLY A 286 1.58 3.23 -8.78
N LEU A 287 2.42 3.08 -9.80
CA LEU A 287 3.42 2.02 -9.92
C LEU A 287 4.81 2.62 -10.07
N VAL A 288 5.82 1.85 -9.67
CA VAL A 288 7.23 2.24 -9.76
C VAL A 288 7.98 1.14 -10.51
N ARG A 289 8.83 1.53 -11.45
CA ARG A 289 9.73 0.59 -12.13
C ARG A 289 11.02 0.43 -11.32
N MET A 290 11.24 -0.76 -10.79
CA MET A 290 12.51 -1.12 -10.16
C MET A 290 13.33 -1.94 -11.15
N PRO A 291 14.57 -1.52 -11.50
CA PRO A 291 15.45 -2.39 -12.28
C PRO A 291 15.84 -3.59 -11.39
N PHE A 292 15.48 -4.80 -11.82
CA PHE A 292 16.07 -6.00 -11.26
C PHE A 292 17.49 -6.12 -11.85
N LEU A 293 18.48 -6.01 -10.98
CA LEU A 293 19.84 -6.44 -11.29
C LEU A 293 19.85 -7.98 -11.15
N CYS A 294 19.75 -8.68 -12.28
CA CYS A 294 20.01 -10.12 -12.34
C CYS A 294 21.52 -10.35 -12.36
#